data_fed14f4377b5c3c8f9b371d6737b8c25
#
_entry.id   fed14f4377b5c3c8f9b371d6737b8c25
#
_cell.length_a   1.000
_cell.length_b   1.000
_cell.length_c   1.000
_cell.angle_alpha   90.00
_cell.angle_beta   90.00
_cell.angle_gamma   90.00
#
_symmetry.space_group_name_H-M   'P 1'
#
loop_
_entity.id
_entity.type
_entity.pdbx_description
1 polymer ?
#
loop_
_entity_poly.entity_id
_entity_poly.type
_entity_poly.pdbx_seq_one_letter_code
_entity_poly.pdbx_strand_id
1 'polypeptide(L)'
;LESAGFPNVSVVPEPRAAFLYARHARGLRVSPELMRRSAMVIDIGSSTTDFAYIVDGHQQNVSLFGDTNLGGGLIDELILSHAVAQSPDRKALAEVFEECPAWKSYCELEARRLKESYFLDEEKWADAPLRRQLTVCYDEPLALELSIGGASVREMIQEPLSALGGRSFIDCLKDALHASVEVSRTCPPQVVILTGGASRMAFFQQACREAFDGALLVLCPEPECSIARGLAYAGRVDERLKVFRQEVGSIAH
;
A
#
# COMPACT_ATOMS: atom_id res chain seq x y z
N LEU A 1 -18.51 2.80 -18.34
CA LEU A 1 -18.57 1.33 -18.46
C LEU A 1 -19.92 0.89 -19.08
N GLU A 2 -21.04 1.44 -18.64
CA GLU A 2 -22.35 1.14 -19.25
C GLU A 2 -22.38 1.53 -20.75
N SER A 3 -21.78 2.67 -21.10
CA SER A 3 -21.59 3.09 -22.51
C SER A 3 -20.69 2.15 -23.33
N ALA A 4 -19.89 1.32 -22.67
CA ALA A 4 -19.07 0.28 -23.29
C ALA A 4 -19.73 -1.11 -23.28
N GLY A 5 -21.03 -1.18 -22.97
CA GLY A 5 -21.82 -2.40 -23.03
C GLY A 5 -21.74 -3.32 -21.82
N PHE A 6 -21.21 -2.84 -20.68
CA PHE A 6 -21.23 -3.59 -19.43
C PHE A 6 -22.57 -3.35 -18.70
N PRO A 7 -23.46 -4.34 -18.58
CA PRO A 7 -24.69 -4.20 -17.82
C PRO A 7 -24.40 -4.27 -16.32
N ASN A 8 -25.19 -3.54 -15.52
CA ASN A 8 -25.17 -3.62 -14.06
C ASN A 8 -23.82 -3.23 -13.42
N VAL A 9 -23.28 -2.07 -13.76
CA VAL A 9 -22.08 -1.52 -13.14
C VAL A 9 -22.40 -1.06 -11.71
N SER A 10 -21.63 -1.53 -10.72
CA SER A 10 -21.65 -1.03 -9.34
C SER A 10 -20.28 -0.59 -8.90
N VAL A 11 -20.23 0.42 -8.02
CA VAL A 11 -18.98 0.94 -7.47
C VAL A 11 -18.86 0.46 -6.03
N VAL A 12 -17.69 -0.10 -5.70
CA VAL A 12 -17.34 -0.53 -4.34
C VAL A 12 -16.05 0.18 -3.96
N PRO A 13 -15.99 0.88 -2.81
CA PRO A 13 -14.74 1.48 -2.33
C PRO A 13 -13.64 0.42 -2.13
N GLU A 14 -12.42 0.76 -2.51
CA GLU A 14 -11.26 -0.15 -2.42
C GLU A 14 -11.06 -0.74 -1.03
N PRO A 15 -11.10 0.04 0.08
CA PRO A 15 -10.95 -0.53 1.42
C PRO A 15 -12.07 -1.51 1.79
N ARG A 16 -13.29 -1.28 1.28
CA ARG A 16 -14.40 -2.22 1.47
C ARG A 16 -14.15 -3.54 0.73
N ALA A 17 -13.63 -3.46 -0.49
CA ALA A 17 -13.24 -4.65 -1.23
C ALA A 17 -12.13 -5.43 -0.50
N ALA A 18 -11.10 -4.74 -0.02
CA ALA A 18 -10.04 -5.32 0.78
C ALA A 18 -10.55 -5.99 2.07
N PHE A 19 -11.49 -5.36 2.77
CA PHE A 19 -12.15 -5.94 3.94
C PHE A 19 -12.93 -7.21 3.60
N LEU A 20 -13.69 -7.21 2.50
CA LEU A 20 -14.41 -8.39 2.03
C LEU A 20 -13.46 -9.53 1.68
N TYR A 21 -12.34 -9.23 1.03
CA TYR A 21 -11.30 -10.22 0.77
C TYR A 21 -10.74 -10.80 2.07
N ALA A 22 -10.30 -9.95 2.98
CA ALA A 22 -9.76 -10.38 4.27
C ALA A 22 -10.76 -11.28 5.04
N ARG A 23 -12.05 -10.96 5.00
CA ARG A 23 -13.11 -11.73 5.65
C ARG A 23 -13.33 -13.12 5.04
N HIS A 24 -13.08 -13.27 3.75
CA HIS A 24 -13.35 -14.51 3.01
C HIS A 24 -12.09 -15.28 2.60
N ALA A 25 -10.90 -14.67 2.72
CA ALA A 25 -9.65 -15.30 2.33
C ALA A 25 -9.35 -16.53 3.20
N ARG A 26 -9.09 -17.66 2.53
CA ARG A 26 -8.63 -18.86 3.22
C ARG A 26 -7.20 -18.62 3.72
N GLY A 27 -6.98 -18.86 5.01
CA GLY A 27 -5.65 -18.71 5.64
C GLY A 27 -5.50 -17.49 6.55
N LEU A 28 -6.42 -16.54 6.54
CA LEU A 28 -6.48 -15.51 7.58
C LEU A 28 -7.08 -16.12 8.85
N ARG A 29 -6.26 -16.18 9.92
CA ARG A 29 -6.67 -16.70 11.24
C ARG A 29 -7.42 -15.63 12.06
N VAL A 30 -8.39 -14.97 11.43
CA VAL A 30 -9.20 -13.93 12.10
C VAL A 30 -10.64 -14.43 12.17
N SER A 31 -11.21 -14.43 13.38
CA SER A 31 -12.61 -14.82 13.52
C SER A 31 -13.53 -13.78 12.87
N PRO A 32 -14.62 -14.21 12.20
CA PRO A 32 -15.58 -13.28 11.64
C PRO A 32 -16.21 -12.36 12.69
N GLU A 33 -16.29 -12.80 13.93
CA GLU A 33 -16.83 -12.00 15.05
C GLU A 33 -15.90 -10.85 15.41
N LEU A 34 -14.59 -11.10 15.46
CA LEU A 34 -13.59 -10.08 15.74
C LEU A 34 -13.62 -8.99 14.65
N MET A 35 -13.70 -9.40 13.38
CA MET A 35 -13.80 -8.47 12.24
C MET A 35 -15.10 -7.67 12.21
N ARG A 36 -16.19 -8.18 12.80
CA ARG A 36 -17.48 -7.45 12.86
C ARG A 36 -17.45 -6.30 13.83
N ARG A 37 -16.77 -6.43 14.98
CA ARG A 37 -16.82 -5.43 16.05
C ARG A 37 -16.21 -4.11 15.62
N SER A 38 -14.93 -4.11 15.33
CA SER A 38 -14.22 -2.93 14.81
C SER A 38 -12.96 -3.35 14.07
N ALA A 39 -12.77 -2.81 12.88
CA ALA A 39 -11.59 -3.07 12.07
C ALA A 39 -11.11 -1.78 11.40
N MET A 40 -9.80 -1.61 11.32
CA MET A 40 -9.15 -0.62 10.48
C MET A 40 -8.57 -1.33 9.27
N VAL A 41 -8.90 -0.87 8.07
CA VAL A 41 -8.26 -1.33 6.83
C VAL A 41 -7.30 -0.23 6.38
N ILE A 42 -6.06 -0.59 6.14
CA ILE A 42 -5.02 0.31 5.63
C ILE A 42 -4.53 -0.28 4.31
N ASP A 43 -4.85 0.41 3.23
CA ASP A 43 -4.43 0.05 1.87
C ASP A 43 -3.26 0.91 1.45
N ILE A 44 -2.11 0.26 1.24
CA ILE A 44 -0.87 0.93 0.90
C ILE A 44 -0.51 0.55 -0.54
N GLY A 45 -0.94 1.43 -1.44
CA GLY A 45 -0.69 1.31 -2.87
C GLY A 45 0.70 1.81 -3.28
N SER A 46 0.89 1.98 -4.58
CA SER A 46 2.11 2.60 -5.12
C SER A 46 2.11 4.12 -4.97
N SER A 47 0.95 4.77 -4.99
CA SER A 47 0.81 6.23 -4.97
C SER A 47 0.20 6.76 -3.67
N THR A 48 -0.71 6.01 -3.06
CA THR A 48 -1.50 6.45 -1.91
C THR A 48 -1.52 5.43 -0.78
N THR A 49 -1.84 5.92 0.41
CA THR A 49 -2.24 5.12 1.55
C THR A 49 -3.66 5.52 1.94
N ASP A 50 -4.58 4.57 1.87
CA ASP A 50 -5.99 4.76 2.16
C ASP A 50 -6.39 4.02 3.43
N PHE A 51 -7.24 4.68 4.23
CA PHE A 51 -7.72 4.13 5.49
C PHE A 51 -9.24 3.94 5.43
N ALA A 52 -9.75 2.87 6.00
CA ALA A 52 -11.17 2.71 6.25
C ALA A 52 -11.41 2.12 7.62
N TYR A 53 -12.25 2.81 8.38
CA TYR A 53 -12.67 2.36 9.69
C TYR A 53 -14.06 1.70 9.60
N ILE A 54 -14.18 0.47 10.13
CA ILE A 54 -15.36 -0.37 10.02
C ILE A 54 -15.81 -0.75 11.42
N VAL A 55 -17.08 -0.50 11.73
CA VAL A 55 -17.73 -0.88 13.00
C VAL A 55 -19.00 -1.64 12.67
N ASP A 56 -19.21 -2.78 13.32
CA ASP A 56 -20.36 -3.67 13.10
C ASP A 56 -20.58 -4.04 11.62
N GLY A 57 -19.48 -4.13 10.87
CA GLY A 57 -19.49 -4.45 9.43
C GLY A 57 -19.85 -3.29 8.51
N HIS A 58 -20.05 -2.08 9.06
CA HIS A 58 -20.34 -0.87 8.32
C HIS A 58 -19.15 0.08 8.30
N GLN A 59 -18.76 0.52 7.10
CA GLN A 59 -17.74 1.55 6.97
C GLN A 59 -18.26 2.87 7.53
N GLN A 60 -17.50 3.46 8.43
CA GLN A 60 -17.81 4.75 9.01
C GLN A 60 -17.39 5.85 8.04
N ASN A 61 -18.29 6.82 7.83
CA ASN A 61 -17.98 8.03 7.05
C ASN A 61 -17.14 8.97 7.92
N VAL A 62 -15.86 8.72 7.96
CA VAL A 62 -14.92 9.57 8.67
C VAL A 62 -14.09 10.29 7.62
N SER A 63 -14.03 11.62 7.71
CA SER A 63 -13.11 12.41 6.87
C SER A 63 -11.68 11.99 7.22
N LEU A 64 -11.04 11.32 6.31
CA LEU A 64 -9.77 10.66 6.52
C LEU A 64 -8.66 11.54 5.93
N PHE A 65 -7.67 11.68 6.50
CA PHE A 65 -6.59 11.31 7.37
C PHE A 65 -5.30 11.57 6.64
N GLY A 66 -4.64 12.63 6.93
CA GLY A 66 -3.24 12.81 6.62
C GLY A 66 -2.94 12.95 5.12
N ASP A 67 -1.69 12.89 4.79
CA ASP A 67 -1.21 12.97 3.42
C ASP A 67 -1.47 11.62 2.72
N THR A 68 -2.46 11.61 1.85
CA THR A 68 -2.82 10.42 1.06
C THR A 68 -1.75 10.03 0.04
N ASN A 69 -0.75 10.88 -0.19
CA ASN A 69 0.35 10.64 -1.13
C ASN A 69 1.44 9.71 -0.58
N LEU A 70 1.23 9.08 0.57
CA LEU A 70 2.15 8.11 1.16
C LEU A 70 2.06 6.77 0.45
N GLY A 71 2.70 6.64 -0.69
CA GLY A 71 2.71 5.39 -1.44
C GLY A 71 4.11 4.78 -1.58
N GLY A 72 4.14 3.51 -2.00
CA GLY A 72 5.38 2.78 -2.25
C GLY A 72 6.27 3.41 -3.33
N GLY A 73 5.72 4.26 -4.19
CA GLY A 73 6.47 5.00 -5.21
C GLY A 73 7.45 6.02 -4.64
N LEU A 74 7.14 6.61 -3.47
CA LEU A 74 8.10 7.49 -2.79
C LEU A 74 9.37 6.74 -2.34
N ILE A 75 9.24 5.47 -2.02
CA ILE A 75 10.41 4.63 -1.69
C ILE A 75 11.21 4.32 -2.95
N ASP A 76 10.58 4.16 -4.13
CA ASP A 76 11.26 4.01 -5.40
C ASP A 76 12.11 5.26 -5.72
N GLU A 77 11.52 6.45 -5.51
CA GLU A 77 12.21 7.74 -5.67
C GLU A 77 13.38 7.89 -4.70
N LEU A 78 13.21 7.50 -3.43
CA LEU A 78 14.28 7.53 -2.43
C LEU A 78 15.44 6.60 -2.81
N ILE A 79 15.17 5.38 -3.27
CA ILE A 79 16.20 4.44 -3.73
C ILE A 79 17.00 5.04 -4.90
N LEU A 80 16.30 5.61 -5.89
CA LEU A 80 16.96 6.24 -7.03
C LEU A 80 17.79 7.46 -6.62
N SER A 81 17.20 8.36 -5.82
CA SER A 81 17.88 9.57 -5.36
C SER A 81 19.13 9.26 -4.56
N HIS A 82 19.06 8.26 -3.69
CA HIS A 82 20.20 7.80 -2.90
C HIS A 82 21.30 7.21 -3.79
N ALA A 83 20.93 6.40 -4.78
CA ALA A 83 21.87 5.84 -5.74
C ALA A 83 22.58 6.93 -6.57
N VAL A 84 21.83 7.93 -7.06
CA VAL A 84 22.40 9.06 -7.80
C VAL A 84 23.35 9.87 -6.91
N ALA A 85 22.98 10.14 -5.67
CA ALA A 85 23.79 10.91 -4.73
C ALA A 85 25.15 10.23 -4.43
N GLN A 86 25.19 8.90 -4.43
CA GLN A 86 26.39 8.10 -4.21
C GLN A 86 27.22 7.85 -5.48
N SER A 87 26.64 8.11 -6.67
CA SER A 87 27.35 7.90 -7.93
C SER A 87 28.48 8.90 -8.14
N PRO A 88 29.67 8.48 -8.65
CA PRO A 88 30.69 9.39 -9.10
C PRO A 88 30.22 10.29 -10.25
N ASP A 89 29.26 9.80 -11.05
CA ASP A 89 28.72 10.49 -12.24
C ASP A 89 27.43 11.26 -11.92
N ARG A 90 27.18 11.61 -10.64
CA ARG A 90 25.92 12.22 -10.17
C ARG A 90 25.46 13.45 -10.96
N LYS A 91 26.40 14.29 -11.43
CA LYS A 91 26.07 15.50 -12.22
C LYS A 91 25.59 15.13 -13.61
N ALA A 92 26.34 14.26 -14.31
CA ALA A 92 25.94 13.78 -15.63
C ALA A 92 24.62 13.01 -15.60
N LEU A 93 24.39 12.19 -14.58
CA LEU A 93 23.09 11.52 -14.38
C LEU A 93 21.95 12.51 -14.18
N ALA A 94 22.15 13.58 -13.41
CA ALA A 94 21.15 14.61 -13.20
C ALA A 94 20.81 15.34 -14.52
N GLU A 95 21.82 15.71 -15.30
CA GLU A 95 21.66 16.34 -16.63
C GLU A 95 20.91 15.41 -17.58
N VAL A 96 21.28 14.13 -17.67
CA VAL A 96 20.58 13.14 -18.52
C VAL A 96 19.12 12.96 -18.08
N PHE A 97 18.82 12.97 -16.80
CA PHE A 97 17.44 12.82 -16.30
C PHE A 97 16.59 14.07 -16.55
N GLU A 98 17.18 15.25 -16.59
CA GLU A 98 16.53 16.51 -16.95
C GLU A 98 16.26 16.58 -18.46
N GLU A 99 17.24 16.24 -19.28
CA GLU A 99 17.13 16.26 -20.74
C GLU A 99 16.25 15.15 -21.31
N CYS A 100 16.30 13.96 -20.69
CA CYS A 100 15.55 12.78 -21.13
C CYS A 100 14.84 12.10 -19.94
N PRO A 101 13.63 12.56 -19.56
CA PRO A 101 12.86 12.00 -18.44
C PRO A 101 12.55 10.50 -18.57
N ALA A 102 12.63 9.94 -19.78
CA ALA A 102 12.45 8.51 -20.01
C ALA A 102 13.51 7.65 -19.29
N TRP A 103 14.76 8.15 -19.22
CA TRP A 103 15.82 7.48 -18.47
C TRP A 103 15.54 7.48 -16.95
N LYS A 104 15.05 8.60 -16.42
CA LYS A 104 14.63 8.67 -15.03
C LYS A 104 13.53 7.67 -14.75
N SER A 105 12.47 7.65 -15.55
CA SER A 105 11.36 6.71 -15.41
C SER A 105 11.79 5.24 -15.52
N TYR A 106 12.74 4.93 -16.40
CA TYR A 106 13.33 3.59 -16.48
C TYR A 106 14.06 3.23 -15.18
N CYS A 107 14.89 4.13 -14.63
CA CYS A 107 15.61 3.89 -13.38
C CYS A 107 14.65 3.76 -12.17
N GLU A 108 13.56 4.55 -12.13
CA GLU A 108 12.50 4.43 -11.12
C GLU A 108 11.80 3.07 -11.21
N LEU A 109 11.51 2.56 -12.41
CA LEU A 109 10.96 1.24 -12.60
C LEU A 109 11.91 0.14 -12.10
N GLU A 110 13.21 0.28 -12.35
CA GLU A 110 14.19 -0.68 -11.85
C GLU A 110 14.39 -0.58 -10.33
N ALA A 111 14.27 0.63 -9.75
CA ALA A 111 14.22 0.82 -8.29
C ALA A 111 13.01 0.15 -7.68
N ARG A 112 11.83 0.26 -8.31
CA ARG A 112 10.61 -0.46 -7.91
C ARG A 112 10.82 -1.98 -7.90
N ARG A 113 11.37 -2.54 -8.97
CA ARG A 113 11.66 -3.98 -9.07
C ARG A 113 12.63 -4.44 -8.00
N LEU A 114 13.64 -3.63 -7.71
CA LEU A 114 14.60 -3.90 -6.64
C LEU A 114 13.91 -3.89 -5.27
N LYS A 115 13.09 -2.87 -5.00
CA LYS A 115 12.29 -2.73 -3.78
C LYS A 115 11.35 -3.93 -3.58
N GLU A 116 10.58 -4.28 -4.60
CA GLU A 116 9.65 -5.41 -4.55
C GLU A 116 10.38 -6.72 -4.25
N SER A 117 11.54 -6.95 -4.89
CA SER A 117 12.36 -8.14 -4.65
C SER A 117 12.94 -8.17 -3.24
N TYR A 118 13.29 -7.02 -2.67
CA TYR A 118 13.81 -6.91 -1.32
C TYR A 118 12.74 -7.19 -0.28
N PHE A 119 11.60 -6.51 -0.35
CA PHE A 119 10.51 -6.63 0.63
C PHE A 119 9.69 -7.91 0.49
N LEU A 120 9.88 -8.68 -0.56
CA LEU A 120 9.30 -10.02 -0.68
C LEU A 120 9.94 -10.99 0.33
N ASP A 121 11.23 -10.82 0.62
CA ASP A 121 11.99 -11.69 1.55
C ASP A 121 13.18 -10.89 2.13
N GLU A 122 12.90 -9.99 3.07
CA GLU A 122 13.92 -9.14 3.70
C GLU A 122 14.99 -9.94 4.44
N GLU A 123 14.62 -11.09 5.01
CA GLU A 123 15.54 -11.96 5.78
C GLU A 123 16.67 -12.47 4.90
N LYS A 124 16.40 -12.75 3.64
CA LYS A 124 17.41 -13.17 2.67
C LYS A 124 18.53 -12.13 2.47
N TRP A 125 18.23 -10.86 2.71
CA TRP A 125 19.12 -9.72 2.48
C TRP A 125 19.61 -9.08 3.79
N ALA A 126 19.51 -9.82 4.91
CA ALA A 126 19.92 -9.32 6.23
C ALA A 126 21.42 -9.02 6.31
N ASP A 127 22.25 -9.88 5.70
CA ASP A 127 23.70 -9.78 5.77
C ASP A 127 24.33 -8.87 4.70
N ALA A 128 23.66 -8.67 3.56
CA ALA A 128 24.17 -7.85 2.47
C ALA A 128 23.01 -7.19 1.68
N PRO A 129 23.17 -5.93 1.25
CA PRO A 129 22.15 -5.24 0.47
C PRO A 129 21.94 -5.90 -0.89
N LEU A 130 20.69 -5.90 -1.34
CA LEU A 130 20.37 -6.27 -2.72
C LEU A 130 20.79 -5.13 -3.64
N ARG A 131 21.50 -5.46 -4.73
CA ARG A 131 22.08 -4.48 -5.66
C ARG A 131 21.67 -4.77 -7.09
N ARG A 132 21.62 -3.72 -7.90
CA ARG A 132 21.38 -3.79 -9.34
C ARG A 132 22.20 -2.74 -10.07
N GLN A 133 22.98 -3.19 -11.04
CA GLN A 133 23.74 -2.30 -11.93
C GLN A 133 22.89 -1.92 -13.14
N LEU A 134 22.85 -0.63 -13.45
CA LEU A 134 22.20 -0.08 -14.63
C LEU A 134 23.20 0.67 -15.49
N THR A 135 22.93 0.72 -16.78
CA THR A 135 23.60 1.61 -17.72
C THR A 135 22.59 2.65 -18.19
N VAL A 136 22.89 3.91 -17.94
CA VAL A 136 22.06 5.06 -18.32
C VAL A 136 22.74 5.76 -19.48
N CYS A 137 21.99 6.10 -20.51
CA CYS A 137 22.50 6.65 -21.77
C CYS A 137 23.40 5.68 -22.55
N TYR A 138 23.17 5.56 -23.85
CA TYR A 138 23.94 4.63 -24.70
C TYR A 138 25.10 5.30 -25.44
N ASP A 139 25.04 6.61 -25.69
CA ASP A 139 26.08 7.33 -26.42
C ASP A 139 27.29 7.59 -25.50
N GLU A 140 27.03 8.04 -24.27
CA GLU A 140 28.01 8.15 -23.20
C GLU A 140 27.50 7.34 -21.99
N PRO A 141 27.83 6.04 -21.92
CA PRO A 141 27.23 5.15 -20.93
C PRO A 141 27.69 5.53 -19.51
N LEU A 142 26.69 5.86 -18.67
CA LEU A 142 26.87 6.15 -17.25
C LEU A 142 26.45 4.95 -16.42
N ALA A 143 27.30 4.56 -15.47
CA ALA A 143 26.99 3.48 -14.55
C ALA A 143 26.20 3.99 -13.34
N LEU A 144 25.10 3.31 -13.01
CA LEU A 144 24.31 3.59 -11.81
C LEU A 144 24.06 2.29 -11.05
N GLU A 145 24.49 2.23 -9.79
CA GLU A 145 24.19 1.12 -8.91
C GLU A 145 23.00 1.46 -7.99
N LEU A 146 21.89 0.78 -8.17
CA LEU A 146 20.80 0.77 -7.19
C LEU A 146 21.14 -0.21 -6.08
N SER A 147 20.85 0.17 -4.82
CA SER A 147 21.13 -0.66 -3.66
C SER A 147 20.03 -0.47 -2.61
N ILE A 148 19.58 -1.57 -1.99
CA ILE A 148 18.61 -1.55 -0.90
C ILE A 148 19.01 -2.57 0.17
N GLY A 149 18.93 -2.17 1.43
CA GLY A 149 19.21 -3.00 2.59
C GLY A 149 18.63 -2.38 3.85
N GLY A 150 18.56 -3.14 4.94
CA GLY A 150 17.89 -2.68 6.17
C GLY A 150 18.44 -1.39 6.78
N ALA A 151 19.76 -1.12 6.66
CA ALA A 151 20.36 0.12 7.10
C ALA A 151 19.94 1.29 6.20
N SER A 152 20.10 1.14 4.88
CA SER A 152 19.75 2.19 3.92
C SER A 152 18.25 2.51 3.91
N VAL A 153 17.37 1.53 4.09
CA VAL A 153 15.93 1.79 4.23
C VAL A 153 15.64 2.67 5.44
N ARG A 154 16.25 2.37 6.60
CA ARG A 154 16.05 3.19 7.81
C ARG A 154 16.55 4.63 7.67
N GLU A 155 17.60 4.84 6.89
CA GLU A 155 18.09 6.18 6.58
C GLU A 155 17.16 6.89 5.60
N MET A 156 16.89 6.28 4.45
CA MET A 156 16.08 6.85 3.37
C MET A 156 14.68 7.29 3.83
N ILE A 157 13.99 6.50 4.65
CA ILE A 157 12.63 6.87 5.13
C ILE A 157 12.61 8.07 6.08
N GLN A 158 13.78 8.49 6.59
CA GLN A 158 13.95 9.68 7.42
C GLN A 158 14.39 10.92 6.60
N GLU A 159 14.74 10.74 5.34
CA GLU A 159 15.14 11.85 4.48
C GLU A 159 13.94 12.73 4.11
N PRO A 160 14.14 14.07 4.06
CA PRO A 160 13.09 14.99 3.63
C PRO A 160 12.75 14.78 2.16
N LEU A 161 11.46 14.68 1.85
CA LEU A 161 10.93 14.56 0.48
C LEU A 161 10.20 15.83 0.07
N SER A 162 10.53 16.37 -1.10
CA SER A 162 9.85 17.54 -1.67
C SER A 162 8.36 17.24 -1.92
N ALA A 163 8.04 16.03 -2.34
CA ALA A 163 6.66 15.56 -2.53
C ALA A 163 5.83 15.57 -1.23
N LEU A 164 6.48 15.55 -0.06
CA LEU A 164 5.86 15.62 1.26
C LEU A 164 6.08 16.97 1.95
N GLY A 165 6.34 18.03 1.18
CA GLY A 165 6.56 19.39 1.71
C GLY A 165 7.83 19.51 2.56
N GLY A 166 8.85 18.69 2.30
CA GLY A 166 10.10 18.67 3.05
C GLY A 166 10.06 17.86 4.34
N ARG A 167 9.01 17.08 4.54
CA ARG A 167 8.89 16.12 5.65
C ARG A 167 9.41 14.75 5.23
N SER A 168 9.79 13.93 6.21
CA SER A 168 10.19 12.56 5.95
C SER A 168 8.99 11.63 5.74
N PHE A 169 9.21 10.53 5.02
CA PHE A 169 8.18 9.50 4.83
C PHE A 169 7.65 8.98 6.17
N ILE A 170 8.57 8.66 7.09
CA ILE A 170 8.20 8.05 8.38
C ILE A 170 7.42 9.02 9.27
N ASP A 171 7.71 10.32 9.24
CA ASP A 171 6.97 11.30 10.03
C ASP A 171 5.55 11.49 9.49
N CYS A 172 5.39 11.59 8.18
CA CYS A 172 4.07 11.66 7.56
C CYS A 172 3.25 10.40 7.82
N LEU A 173 3.89 9.22 7.77
CA LEU A 173 3.24 7.96 8.09
C LEU A 173 2.76 7.92 9.55
N LYS A 174 3.59 8.30 10.50
CA LYS A 174 3.22 8.34 11.91
C LYS A 174 2.06 9.28 12.18
N ASP A 175 2.04 10.44 11.53
CA ASP A 175 0.94 11.40 11.68
C ASP A 175 -0.37 10.84 11.10
N ALA A 176 -0.33 10.19 9.94
CA ALA A 176 -1.50 9.56 9.34
C ALA A 176 -2.04 8.42 10.23
N LEU A 177 -1.16 7.60 10.78
CA LEU A 177 -1.53 6.54 11.73
C LEU A 177 -2.11 7.14 13.02
N HIS A 178 -1.49 8.16 13.58
CA HIS A 178 -1.99 8.84 14.79
C HIS A 178 -3.38 9.44 14.56
N ALA A 179 -3.60 10.11 13.43
CA ALA A 179 -4.91 10.64 13.06
C ALA A 179 -5.97 9.52 12.97
N SER A 180 -5.61 8.36 12.43
CA SER A 180 -6.53 7.22 12.33
C SER A 180 -6.85 6.59 13.70
N VAL A 181 -5.91 6.59 14.65
CA VAL A 181 -6.13 6.19 16.04
C VAL A 181 -7.10 7.14 16.74
N GLU A 182 -6.91 8.45 16.61
CA GLU A 182 -7.79 9.45 17.22
C GLU A 182 -9.24 9.32 16.75
N VAL A 183 -9.46 9.08 15.47
CA VAL A 183 -10.82 8.90 14.93
C VAL A 183 -11.49 7.63 15.44
N SER A 184 -10.73 6.57 15.64
CA SER A 184 -11.24 5.31 16.17
C SER A 184 -11.25 5.23 17.70
N ARG A 185 -10.94 6.33 18.40
CA ARG A 185 -10.73 6.37 19.85
C ARG A 185 -11.94 5.88 20.67
N THR A 186 -13.16 6.14 20.20
CA THR A 186 -14.39 5.72 20.91
C THR A 186 -14.66 4.22 20.82
N CYS A 187 -14.18 3.56 19.77
CA CYS A 187 -14.28 2.13 19.59
C CYS A 187 -12.99 1.64 18.88
N PRO A 188 -11.87 1.47 19.61
CA PRO A 188 -10.59 1.11 19.02
C PRO A 188 -10.68 -0.15 18.15
N PRO A 189 -9.97 -0.20 17.01
CA PRO A 189 -10.00 -1.37 16.14
C PRO A 189 -9.41 -2.57 16.86
N GLN A 190 -10.12 -3.68 16.82
CA GLN A 190 -9.62 -4.96 17.32
C GLN A 190 -8.74 -5.67 16.28
N VAL A 191 -8.92 -5.33 15.01
CA VAL A 191 -8.15 -5.85 13.89
C VAL A 191 -7.70 -4.71 13.02
N VAL A 192 -6.42 -4.71 12.65
CA VAL A 192 -5.87 -3.84 11.62
C VAL A 192 -5.48 -4.71 10.43
N ILE A 193 -6.11 -4.46 9.29
CA ILE A 193 -5.91 -5.22 8.05
C ILE A 193 -5.03 -4.40 7.13
N LEU A 194 -3.85 -4.93 6.82
CA LEU A 194 -2.93 -4.33 5.87
C LEU A 194 -3.10 -4.96 4.49
N THR A 195 -3.23 -4.10 3.49
CA THR A 195 -3.41 -4.46 2.09
C THR A 195 -2.64 -3.51 1.17
N GLY A 196 -2.64 -3.78 -0.15
CA GLY A 196 -1.78 -3.09 -1.10
C GLY A 196 -0.34 -3.62 -1.08
N GLY A 197 0.35 -3.58 -2.24
CA GLY A 197 1.67 -4.20 -2.39
C GLY A 197 2.74 -3.64 -1.44
N ALA A 198 2.66 -2.35 -1.12
CA ALA A 198 3.60 -1.69 -0.22
C ALA A 198 3.42 -2.07 1.27
N SER A 199 2.32 -2.72 1.64
CA SER A 199 2.10 -3.23 2.99
C SER A 199 3.05 -4.37 3.40
N ARG A 200 3.80 -4.93 2.46
CA ARG A 200 4.86 -5.91 2.72
C ARG A 200 6.07 -5.32 3.43
N MET A 201 6.28 -4.01 3.35
CA MET A 201 7.42 -3.33 3.97
C MET A 201 7.38 -3.47 5.50
N ALA A 202 8.43 -4.09 6.09
CA ALA A 202 8.45 -4.40 7.52
C ALA A 202 8.37 -3.15 8.40
N PHE A 203 9.01 -2.04 7.99
CA PHE A 203 8.94 -0.79 8.75
C PHE A 203 7.52 -0.23 8.83
N PHE A 204 6.71 -0.42 7.76
CA PHE A 204 5.31 -0.01 7.75
C PHE A 204 4.47 -0.86 8.71
N GLN A 205 4.65 -2.18 8.66
CA GLN A 205 4.00 -3.10 9.59
C GLN A 205 4.35 -2.77 11.03
N GLN A 206 5.62 -2.41 11.29
CA GLN A 206 6.07 -2.03 12.62
C GLN A 206 5.39 -0.74 13.09
N ALA A 207 5.34 0.30 12.25
CA ALA A 207 4.65 1.54 12.57
C ALA A 207 3.16 1.32 12.88
N CYS A 208 2.49 0.43 12.14
CA CYS A 208 1.10 0.05 12.42
C CYS A 208 0.97 -0.69 13.77
N ARG A 209 1.89 -1.61 14.11
CA ARG A 209 1.86 -2.29 15.43
C ARG A 209 2.01 -1.31 16.58
N GLU A 210 2.90 -0.34 16.42
CA GLU A 210 3.14 0.70 17.44
C GLU A 210 1.93 1.64 17.59
N ALA A 211 1.28 2.01 16.50
CA ALA A 211 0.14 2.92 16.52
C ALA A 211 -1.13 2.25 17.08
N PHE A 212 -1.38 0.99 16.76
CA PHE A 212 -2.57 0.24 17.15
C PHE A 212 -2.23 -0.85 18.19
N ASP A 213 -1.63 -0.43 19.30
CA ASP A 213 -1.28 -1.35 20.38
C ASP A 213 -2.51 -2.13 20.88
N GLY A 214 -2.35 -3.44 21.02
CA GLY A 214 -3.42 -4.37 21.41
C GLY A 214 -4.35 -4.81 20.28
N ALA A 215 -4.28 -4.24 19.08
CA ALA A 215 -5.01 -4.73 17.91
C ALA A 215 -4.29 -5.91 17.24
N LEU A 216 -5.07 -6.84 16.70
CA LEU A 216 -4.51 -7.90 15.86
C LEU A 216 -4.12 -7.35 14.49
N LEU A 217 -2.83 -7.25 14.19
CA LEU A 217 -2.35 -6.86 12.86
C LEU A 217 -2.38 -8.06 11.92
N VAL A 218 -3.02 -7.89 10.77
CA VAL A 218 -3.20 -8.93 9.75
C VAL A 218 -2.73 -8.39 8.40
N LEU A 219 -1.76 -9.06 7.80
CA LEU A 219 -1.37 -8.82 6.41
C LEU A 219 -2.19 -9.74 5.49
N CYS A 220 -2.82 -9.19 4.47
CA CYS A 220 -3.50 -9.98 3.45
C CYS A 220 -2.50 -10.92 2.76
N PRO A 221 -2.86 -12.18 2.47
CA PRO A 221 -1.93 -13.17 1.87
C PRO A 221 -1.35 -12.73 0.53
N GLU A 222 -2.13 -12.02 -0.28
CA GLU A 222 -1.73 -11.43 -1.56
C GLU A 222 -2.24 -9.99 -1.58
N PRO A 223 -1.54 -9.10 -0.85
CA PRO A 223 -2.04 -7.76 -0.60
C PRO A 223 -2.22 -6.94 -1.89
N GLU A 224 -1.41 -7.20 -2.91
CA GLU A 224 -1.49 -6.59 -4.24
C GLU A 224 -2.75 -6.99 -5.03
N CYS A 225 -3.37 -8.13 -4.71
CA CYS A 225 -4.57 -8.66 -5.37
C CYS A 225 -5.84 -8.50 -4.54
N SER A 226 -5.75 -7.99 -3.33
CA SER A 226 -6.84 -7.99 -2.34
C SER A 226 -8.08 -7.24 -2.81
N ILE A 227 -7.92 -6.09 -3.47
CA ILE A 227 -9.02 -5.29 -4.01
C ILE A 227 -9.75 -6.07 -5.10
N ALA A 228 -9.02 -6.57 -6.11
CA ALA A 228 -9.62 -7.32 -7.21
C ALA A 228 -10.40 -8.56 -6.72
N ARG A 229 -9.82 -9.30 -5.77
CA ARG A 229 -10.47 -10.46 -5.15
C ARG A 229 -11.67 -10.06 -4.29
N GLY A 230 -11.57 -8.96 -3.56
CA GLY A 230 -12.66 -8.41 -2.77
C GLY A 230 -13.85 -7.98 -3.63
N LEU A 231 -13.60 -7.37 -4.77
CA LEU A 231 -14.63 -7.02 -5.75
C LEU A 231 -15.35 -8.27 -6.29
N ALA A 232 -14.62 -9.36 -6.54
CA ALA A 232 -15.22 -10.63 -6.93
C ALA A 232 -16.12 -11.23 -5.84
N TYR A 233 -15.79 -11.03 -4.56
CA TYR A 233 -16.67 -11.40 -3.45
C TYR A 233 -17.88 -10.48 -3.33
N ALA A 234 -17.72 -9.17 -3.56
CA ALA A 234 -18.81 -8.21 -3.53
C ALA A 234 -19.91 -8.59 -4.54
N GLY A 235 -19.53 -8.89 -5.77
CA GLY A 235 -20.48 -9.34 -6.82
C GLY A 235 -21.30 -10.57 -6.40
N ARG A 236 -20.66 -11.57 -5.78
CA ARG A 236 -21.35 -12.77 -5.29
C ARG A 236 -22.33 -12.49 -4.14
N VAL A 237 -22.00 -11.57 -3.26
CA VAL A 237 -22.86 -11.20 -2.12
C VAL A 237 -24.10 -10.46 -2.64
N ASP A 238 -23.92 -9.54 -3.58
CA ASP A 238 -25.02 -8.77 -4.16
C ASP A 238 -25.98 -9.65 -4.98
N GLU A 239 -25.47 -10.63 -5.72
CA GLU A 239 -26.31 -11.61 -6.42
C GLU A 239 -27.14 -12.45 -5.46
N ARG A 240 -26.57 -12.96 -4.35
CA ARG A 240 -27.30 -13.72 -3.33
C ARG A 240 -28.37 -12.86 -2.65
N LEU A 241 -28.08 -11.58 -2.38
CA LEU A 241 -29.08 -10.67 -1.81
C LEU A 241 -30.23 -10.37 -2.78
N LYS A 242 -29.95 -10.27 -4.08
CA LYS A 242 -30.98 -10.10 -5.11
C LYS A 242 -31.89 -11.32 -5.18
N VAL A 243 -31.32 -12.53 -5.23
CA VAL A 243 -32.07 -13.80 -5.23
C VAL A 243 -32.92 -13.91 -3.96
N PHE A 244 -32.34 -13.66 -2.79
CA PHE A 244 -33.08 -13.70 -1.52
C PHE A 244 -34.25 -12.69 -1.46
N ARG A 245 -34.07 -11.47 -1.98
CA ARG A 245 -35.15 -10.47 -2.08
C ARG A 245 -36.24 -10.89 -3.05
N GLN A 246 -35.90 -11.56 -4.15
CA GLN A 246 -36.89 -12.11 -5.08
C GLN A 246 -37.69 -13.26 -4.47
N GLU A 247 -37.01 -14.18 -3.75
CA GLU A 247 -37.68 -15.31 -3.05
C GLU A 247 -38.61 -14.82 -1.94
N VAL A 248 -38.16 -13.87 -1.11
CA VAL A 248 -38.98 -13.30 -0.03
C VAL A 248 -40.13 -12.47 -0.60
N GLY A 249 -39.92 -11.75 -1.70
CA GLY A 249 -40.99 -11.01 -2.38
C GLY A 249 -42.06 -11.90 -3.02
N SER A 250 -41.71 -13.14 -3.42
CA SER A 250 -42.67 -14.12 -3.97
C SER A 250 -43.49 -14.86 -2.92
N ILE A 251 -43.09 -14.83 -1.65
CA ILE A 251 -43.84 -15.45 -0.53
C ILE A 251 -44.87 -14.47 0.08
N ALA A 252 -44.75 -13.17 -0.23
CA ALA A 252 -45.62 -12.11 0.29
C ALA A 252 -46.81 -11.76 -0.63
N HIS A 253 -47.07 -12.53 -1.66
CA HIS A 253 -48.25 -12.51 -2.54
C HIS A 253 -48.92 -13.89 -2.54
#